data_d0e1a8071c51f40817a44b5223073df9
#
_entry.id   d0e1a8071c51f40817a44b5223073df9
#
_cell.length_a   1.000
_cell.length_b   1.000
_cell.length_c   1.000
_cell.angle_alpha   90.00
_cell.angle_beta   90.00
_cell.angle_gamma   90.00
#
_symmetry.space_group_name_H-M   'P 1'
#
loop_
_entity.id
_entity.type
_entity.pdbx_description
1 polymer ?
#
loop_
_entity_poly.entity_id
_entity_poly.type
_entity_poly.pdbx_seq_one_letter_code
_entity_poly.pdbx_strand_id
1 'polypeptide(L)'
;MEAKAHVKFVRISPRKVKILCDMIRGKDVKTAYAYLMQTPKAAAEPMLKLLKSAMANAEHNHQMNPDNLYVSTAVANPGATLKRGRIASRRGFVRILKRTTHITIGVSEKA
;
A
#
# COMPACT_ATOMS: atom_id res chain seq x y z
N MET A 1 -18.70 5.35 -7.98
CA MET A 1 -17.51 5.14 -8.84
C MET A 1 -16.26 5.20 -7.99
N GLU A 2 -15.31 4.34 -8.27
CA GLU A 2 -14.06 4.23 -7.51
C GLU A 2 -12.87 4.29 -8.45
N ALA A 3 -11.89 5.12 -8.13
CA ALA A 3 -10.64 5.18 -8.85
C ALA A 3 -9.60 4.38 -8.08
N LYS A 4 -8.93 3.46 -8.74
CA LYS A 4 -7.95 2.57 -8.11
C LYS A 4 -6.56 2.78 -8.66
N ALA A 5 -5.57 2.52 -7.82
CA ALA A 5 -4.18 2.44 -8.22
C ALA A 5 -3.57 1.20 -7.59
N HIS A 6 -2.66 0.57 -8.31
CA HIS A 6 -2.02 -0.66 -7.89
C HIS A 6 -0.51 -0.50 -7.95
N VAL A 7 0.18 -1.08 -7.00
CA VAL A 7 1.62 -1.28 -7.10
C VAL A 7 1.92 -2.74 -6.78
N LYS A 8 2.82 -3.34 -7.57
CA LYS A 8 3.14 -4.76 -7.44
C LYS A 8 4.59 -4.95 -7.02
N PHE A 9 4.84 -6.06 -6.34
CA PHE A 9 6.18 -6.53 -5.96
C PHE A 9 6.95 -5.55 -5.07
N VAL A 10 6.23 -4.91 -4.13
CA VAL A 10 6.89 -4.10 -3.10
C VAL A 10 7.62 -5.03 -2.14
N ARG A 11 8.91 -4.77 -1.91
CA ARG A 11 9.77 -5.61 -1.06
C ARG A 11 9.55 -5.36 0.42
N ILE A 12 8.31 -5.50 0.86
CA ILE A 12 7.88 -5.35 2.25
C ILE A 12 6.84 -6.44 2.52
N SER A 13 6.86 -7.03 3.72
CA SER A 13 5.92 -8.11 4.01
C SER A 13 4.48 -7.60 4.04
N PRO A 14 3.50 -8.42 3.59
CA PRO A 14 2.10 -8.02 3.62
C PRO A 14 1.59 -7.65 5.01
N ARG A 15 2.09 -8.33 6.04
CA ARG A 15 1.69 -8.05 7.42
C ARG A 15 1.96 -6.60 7.81
N LYS A 16 3.13 -6.08 7.45
CA LYS A 16 3.51 -4.70 7.76
C LYS A 16 2.68 -3.69 6.98
N VAL A 17 2.39 -4.00 5.71
CA VAL A 17 1.58 -3.13 4.86
C VAL A 17 0.13 -3.10 5.33
N LYS A 18 -0.41 -4.24 5.76
CA LYS A 18 -1.80 -4.33 6.23
C LYS A 18 -2.08 -3.41 7.41
N ILE A 19 -1.11 -3.23 8.30
CA ILE A 19 -1.26 -2.32 9.43
C ILE A 19 -1.56 -0.90 8.94
N LEU A 20 -0.82 -0.45 7.93
CA LEU A 20 -1.03 0.89 7.37
C LEU A 20 -2.32 0.97 6.55
N CYS A 21 -2.68 -0.10 5.85
CA CYS A 21 -3.95 -0.15 5.11
C CYS A 21 -5.14 0.02 6.06
N ASP A 22 -5.11 -0.67 7.20
CA ASP A 22 -6.19 -0.57 8.19
C ASP A 22 -6.27 0.84 8.78
N MET A 23 -5.12 1.51 8.92
CA MET A 23 -5.05 2.86 9.47
C MET A 23 -5.73 3.89 8.56
N ILE A 24 -5.59 3.75 7.24
CA ILE A 24 -6.08 4.75 6.29
C ILE A 24 -7.44 4.41 5.70
N ARG A 25 -7.92 3.16 5.82
CA ARG A 25 -9.18 2.76 5.21
C ARG A 25 -10.35 3.53 5.83
N GLY A 26 -11.20 4.10 4.98
CA GLY A 26 -12.36 4.86 5.42
C GLY A 26 -12.06 6.31 5.80
N LYS A 27 -10.82 6.73 5.75
CA LYS A 27 -10.43 8.10 6.08
C LYS A 27 -10.47 8.99 4.85
N ASP A 28 -10.64 10.30 5.07
CA ASP A 28 -10.48 11.27 4.01
C ASP A 28 -9.09 11.17 3.42
N VAL A 29 -8.98 11.43 2.12
CA VAL A 29 -7.69 11.37 1.44
C VAL A 29 -6.66 12.28 2.09
N LYS A 30 -7.07 13.49 2.48
CA LYS A 30 -6.17 14.45 3.13
C LYS A 30 -5.68 13.91 4.48
N THR A 31 -6.56 13.30 5.26
CA THR A 31 -6.21 12.70 6.56
C THR A 31 -5.30 11.49 6.37
N ALA A 32 -5.62 10.63 5.40
CA ALA A 32 -4.79 9.47 5.10
C ALA A 32 -3.39 9.88 4.67
N TYR A 33 -3.30 10.89 3.82
CA TYR A 33 -2.02 11.42 3.35
C TYR A 33 -1.16 11.92 4.52
N ALA A 34 -1.78 12.68 5.43
CA ALA A 34 -1.08 13.21 6.61
C ALA A 34 -0.57 12.08 7.50
N TYR A 35 -1.39 11.05 7.74
CA TYR A 35 -0.97 9.90 8.53
C TYR A 35 0.23 9.19 7.92
N LEU A 36 0.21 8.97 6.61
CA LEU A 36 1.31 8.29 5.94
C LEU A 36 2.60 9.12 5.95
N MET A 37 2.48 10.44 5.82
CA MET A 37 3.65 11.32 5.91
C MET A 37 4.32 11.29 7.26
N GLN A 38 3.54 11.12 8.33
CA GLN A 38 4.06 11.15 9.69
C GLN A 38 4.47 9.77 10.21
N THR A 39 4.14 8.70 9.48
CA THR A 39 4.43 7.35 9.92
C THR A 39 5.87 6.97 9.59
N PRO A 40 6.72 6.67 10.59
CA PRO A 40 8.13 6.36 10.34
C PRO A 40 8.32 4.86 10.00
N LYS A 41 7.62 4.36 8.99
CA LYS A 41 7.70 2.97 8.57
C LYS A 41 8.06 2.90 7.09
N ALA A 42 8.81 1.87 6.73
CA ALA A 42 9.26 1.70 5.34
C ALA A 42 8.09 1.57 4.35
N ALA A 43 6.97 0.98 4.79
CA ALA A 43 5.80 0.80 3.94
C ALA A 43 5.06 2.12 3.65
N ALA A 44 5.26 3.16 4.46
CA ALA A 44 4.53 4.41 4.30
C ALA A 44 4.87 5.13 2.99
N GLU A 45 6.14 5.11 2.57
CA GLU A 45 6.56 5.81 1.35
C GLU A 45 5.90 5.25 0.09
N PRO A 46 5.96 3.93 -0.20
CA PRO A 46 5.28 3.40 -1.37
C PRO A 46 3.76 3.58 -1.30
N MET A 47 3.16 3.50 -0.12
CA MET A 47 1.73 3.74 0.04
C MET A 47 1.35 5.19 -0.21
N LEU A 48 2.20 6.12 0.21
CA LEU A 48 1.98 7.54 -0.04
C LEU A 48 1.99 7.85 -1.54
N LYS A 49 2.94 7.29 -2.27
CA LYS A 49 3.01 7.44 -3.72
C LYS A 49 1.81 6.81 -4.40
N LEU A 50 1.37 5.66 -3.91
CA LEU A 50 0.20 4.98 -4.46
C LEU A 50 -1.07 5.78 -4.21
N LEU A 51 -1.22 6.37 -3.03
CA LEU A 51 -2.35 7.24 -2.73
C LEU A 51 -2.40 8.45 -3.64
N LYS A 52 -1.27 9.08 -3.90
CA LYS A 52 -1.19 10.18 -4.87
C LYS A 52 -1.62 9.72 -6.26
N SER A 53 -1.21 8.53 -6.67
CA SER A 53 -1.58 7.98 -7.97
C SER A 53 -3.09 7.75 -8.05
N ALA A 54 -3.71 7.22 -7.01
CA ALA A 54 -5.15 7.02 -6.96
C ALA A 54 -5.91 8.35 -7.01
N MET A 55 -5.42 9.36 -6.30
CA MET A 55 -6.00 10.70 -6.33
C MET A 55 -5.93 11.31 -7.73
N ALA A 56 -4.78 11.17 -8.39
CA ALA A 56 -4.61 11.67 -9.75
C ALA A 56 -5.53 10.94 -10.72
N ASN A 57 -5.69 9.64 -10.59
CA ASN A 57 -6.64 8.86 -11.42
C ASN A 57 -8.07 9.33 -11.22
N ALA A 58 -8.46 9.60 -9.97
CA ALA A 58 -9.79 10.08 -9.66
C ALA A 58 -10.07 11.44 -10.31
N GLU A 59 -9.11 12.35 -10.21
CA GLU A 59 -9.27 13.72 -10.71
C GLU A 59 -9.23 13.75 -12.25
N HIS A 60 -8.23 13.11 -12.86
CA HIS A 60 -8.01 13.22 -14.31
C HIS A 60 -8.84 12.26 -15.14
N ASN A 61 -9.03 11.03 -14.68
CA ASN A 61 -9.71 10.00 -15.48
C ASN A 61 -11.21 9.92 -15.19
N HIS A 62 -11.62 10.25 -13.99
CA HIS A 62 -13.02 10.13 -13.56
C HIS A 62 -13.63 11.47 -13.17
N GLN A 63 -12.88 12.55 -13.23
CA GLN A 63 -13.35 13.93 -12.96
C GLN A 63 -14.03 14.06 -11.60
N MET A 64 -13.51 13.36 -10.62
CA MET A 64 -14.00 13.44 -9.25
C MET A 64 -13.48 14.70 -8.57
N ASN A 65 -14.29 15.24 -7.65
CA ASN A 65 -13.88 16.39 -6.85
C ASN A 65 -12.84 15.97 -5.82
N PRO A 66 -11.59 16.48 -5.89
CA PRO A 66 -10.54 16.06 -4.98
C PRO A 66 -10.82 16.39 -3.50
N ASP A 67 -11.69 17.37 -3.22
CA ASP A 67 -12.00 17.73 -1.85
C ASP A 67 -12.97 16.74 -1.17
N ASN A 68 -13.65 15.91 -1.95
CA ASN A 68 -14.65 14.97 -1.44
C ASN A 68 -14.19 13.52 -1.49
N LEU A 69 -12.91 13.28 -1.74
CA LEU A 69 -12.40 11.91 -1.86
C LEU A 69 -12.12 11.30 -0.49
N TYR A 70 -12.39 10.01 -0.37
CA TYR A 70 -12.02 9.22 0.79
C TYR A 70 -11.44 7.88 0.32
N VAL A 71 -10.66 7.24 1.19
CA VAL A 71 -10.09 5.92 0.88
C VAL A 71 -11.16 4.87 1.08
N SER A 72 -11.71 4.36 -0.01
CA SER A 72 -12.74 3.32 0.03
C SER A 72 -12.16 1.93 0.10
N THR A 73 -10.98 1.73 -0.48
CA THR A 73 -10.32 0.43 -0.53
C THR A 73 -8.85 0.61 -0.20
N ALA A 74 -8.32 -0.21 0.68
CA ALA A 74 -6.90 -0.29 0.94
C ALA A 74 -6.59 -1.76 1.27
N VAL A 75 -5.93 -2.45 0.36
CA VAL A 75 -5.71 -3.89 0.44
C VAL A 75 -4.24 -4.19 0.16
N ALA A 76 -3.68 -5.08 0.95
CA ALA A 76 -2.34 -5.62 0.74
C ALA A 76 -2.45 -7.12 0.52
N ASN A 77 -2.07 -7.58 -0.66
CA ASN A 77 -2.08 -8.99 -1.00
C ASN A 77 -0.66 -9.53 -1.13
N PRO A 78 -0.39 -10.76 -0.71
CA PRO A 78 0.94 -11.33 -0.87
C PRO A 78 1.28 -11.51 -2.34
N GLY A 79 2.50 -11.10 -2.71
CA GLY A 79 3.06 -11.35 -4.04
C GLY A 79 4.00 -12.54 -4.00
N ALA A 80 4.82 -12.67 -5.05
CA ALA A 80 5.80 -13.73 -5.12
C ALA A 80 6.82 -13.61 -3.98
N THR A 81 7.11 -14.72 -3.31
CA THR A 81 8.11 -14.77 -2.26
C THR A 81 9.45 -15.14 -2.87
N LEU A 82 10.46 -14.31 -2.64
CA LEU A 82 11.81 -14.60 -3.07
C LEU A 82 12.48 -15.51 -2.04
N LYS A 83 12.94 -16.66 -2.51
CA LYS A 83 13.58 -17.65 -1.64
C LYS A 83 15.09 -17.47 -1.74
N ARG A 84 15.72 -17.17 -0.63
CA ARG A 84 17.16 -17.00 -0.55
C ARG A 84 17.75 -17.96 0.47
N GLY A 85 19.01 -18.26 0.33
CA GLY A 85 19.68 -19.19 1.21
C GLY A 85 20.80 -18.54 1.99
N ARG A 86 21.12 -19.12 3.12
CA ARG A 86 22.18 -18.65 3.99
C ARG A 86 22.81 -19.85 4.67
N ILE A 87 24.13 -19.87 4.77
CA ILE A 87 24.85 -20.94 5.46
C ILE A 87 24.81 -20.67 6.95
N ALA A 88 24.31 -21.67 7.72
CA ALA A 88 24.34 -21.63 9.18
C ALA A 88 25.37 -22.64 9.67
N SER A 89 26.14 -22.27 10.71
CA SER A 89 27.34 -23.01 11.12
C SER A 89 27.13 -24.48 11.46
N ARG A 90 25.98 -24.88 11.96
CA ARG A 90 25.73 -26.30 12.34
C ARG A 90 24.67 -26.97 11.49
N ARG A 91 23.86 -26.25 10.76
CA ARG A 91 22.75 -26.79 9.99
C ARG A 91 23.00 -26.73 8.49
N GLY A 92 24.15 -26.23 8.08
CA GLY A 92 24.46 -26.06 6.69
C GLY A 92 23.68 -24.88 6.10
N PHE A 93 22.60 -25.18 5.39
CA PHE A 93 21.87 -24.20 4.62
C PHE A 93 20.53 -23.83 5.29
N VAL A 94 20.27 -22.54 5.50
CA VAL A 94 19.01 -22.05 6.06
C VAL A 94 18.32 -21.17 5.03
N ARG A 95 17.04 -21.45 4.79
CA ARG A 95 16.24 -20.69 3.82
C ARG A 95 15.75 -19.40 4.44
N ILE A 96 15.92 -18.30 3.69
CA ILE A 96 15.40 -16.98 4.05
C ILE A 96 14.33 -16.60 3.03
N LEU A 97 13.15 -16.25 3.52
CA LEU A 97 12.03 -15.85 2.67
C LEU A 97 11.96 -14.33 2.61
N LYS A 98 12.10 -13.78 1.40
CA LYS A 98 11.93 -12.35 1.15
C LYS A 98 10.55 -12.16 0.53
N ARG A 99 9.61 -11.67 1.31
CA ARG A 99 8.23 -11.53 0.87
C ARG A 99 8.04 -10.23 0.10
N THR A 100 7.10 -10.27 -0.84
CA THR A 100 6.67 -9.09 -1.57
C THR A 100 5.17 -8.88 -1.37
N THR A 101 4.70 -7.69 -1.68
CA THR A 101 3.31 -7.31 -1.49
C THR A 101 2.80 -6.56 -2.70
N HIS A 102 1.56 -6.85 -3.10
CA HIS A 102 0.82 -6.07 -4.06
C HIS A 102 -0.15 -5.19 -3.29
N ILE A 103 -0.11 -3.88 -3.51
CA ILE A 103 -0.93 -2.93 -2.78
C ILE A 103 -1.94 -2.31 -3.74
N THR A 104 -3.20 -2.25 -3.31
CA THR A 104 -4.27 -1.58 -4.05
C THR A 104 -4.89 -0.52 -3.16
N ILE A 105 -4.97 0.70 -3.65
CA ILE A 105 -5.69 1.78 -2.99
C ILE A 105 -6.75 2.30 -3.94
N GLY A 106 -8.00 2.34 -3.47
CA GLY A 106 -9.10 2.91 -4.19
C GLY A 106 -9.65 4.12 -3.45
N VAL A 107 -10.03 5.14 -4.19
CA VAL A 107 -10.66 6.34 -3.64
C VAL A 107 -12.00 6.57 -4.31
N SER A 108 -12.96 7.08 -3.54
CA SER A 108 -14.32 7.37 -4.02
C SER A 108 -14.74 8.73 -3.49
N GLU A 109 -15.71 9.35 -4.18
CA GLU A 109 -16.31 10.57 -3.68
C GLU A 109 -17.32 10.26 -2.57
N LYS A 110 -17.37 11.13 -1.58
CA LYS A 110 -18.41 11.06 -0.55
C LYS A 110 -19.74 11.45 -1.14
N ALA A 111 -20.76 10.77 -0.70
CA ALA A 111 -22.12 11.09 -1.10
C ALA A 111 -22.58 12.42 -0.51
#